data_034fe184ab33ae24fe55fa3a4eec5404
#
_entry.id   034fe184ab33ae24fe55fa3a4eec5404
#
_cell.length_a   1.000
_cell.length_b   1.000
_cell.length_c   1.000
_cell.angle_alpha   90.00
_cell.angle_beta   90.00
_cell.angle_gamma   90.00
#
_symmetry.space_group_name_H-M   'P 1'
#
loop_
_entity.id
_entity.type
_entity.pdbx_description
1 polymer ?
#
loop_
_entity_poly.entity_id
_entity_poly.type
_entity_poly.pdbx_seq_one_letter_code
_entity_poly.pdbx_strand_id
1 'polypeptide(L)'
;MVQFLLHPLTSVILLLRFLVALAISGWQTILVIVKGNLNPEQAPKAGFVRMRFAPMSDTGASLLGCLISLTPGTTTIDIDMAKREMLLHMLDTSDPDGAIEGIRQDFERYVVAIFGQKGNA
;
A
#
# COMPACT_ATOMS: atom_id res chain seq x y z
N MET A 1 0.31 -13.41 -14.17
CA MET A 1 1.55 -14.26 -14.18
C MET A 1 2.47 -13.97 -15.33
N VAL A 2 1.92 -13.83 -16.55
CA VAL A 2 2.76 -13.55 -17.73
C VAL A 2 3.53 -12.23 -17.55
N GLN A 3 2.90 -11.21 -16.96
CA GLN A 3 3.56 -9.91 -16.72
C GLN A 3 4.81 -10.04 -15.85
N PHE A 4 4.80 -10.95 -14.88
CA PHE A 4 5.97 -11.16 -14.02
C PHE A 4 7.12 -11.78 -14.81
N LEU A 5 6.81 -12.64 -15.77
CA LEU A 5 7.83 -13.22 -16.66
C LEU A 5 8.40 -12.19 -17.63
N LEU A 6 7.55 -11.22 -18.06
CA LEU A 6 7.98 -10.17 -18.98
C LEU A 6 8.80 -9.08 -18.28
N HIS A 7 8.64 -8.94 -16.97
CA HIS A 7 9.33 -7.92 -16.16
C HIS A 7 10.02 -8.56 -14.95
N PRO A 8 10.97 -9.49 -15.16
CA PRO A 8 11.55 -10.24 -14.04
C PRO A 8 12.33 -9.36 -13.07
N LEU A 9 13.09 -8.39 -13.58
CA LEU A 9 13.87 -7.50 -12.72
C LEU A 9 12.96 -6.61 -11.88
N THR A 10 11.93 -6.01 -12.49
CA THR A 10 10.97 -5.17 -11.78
C THR A 10 10.21 -5.97 -10.75
N SER A 11 9.87 -7.21 -11.06
CA SER A 11 9.16 -8.10 -10.13
C SER A 11 10.02 -8.44 -8.92
N VAL A 12 11.31 -8.69 -9.12
CA VAL A 12 12.25 -8.97 -8.02
C VAL A 12 12.42 -7.72 -7.15
N ILE A 13 12.55 -6.55 -7.76
CA ILE A 13 12.67 -5.30 -7.02
C ILE A 13 11.40 -5.05 -6.19
N LEU A 14 10.22 -5.29 -6.77
CA LEU A 14 8.95 -5.15 -6.05
C LEU A 14 8.91 -6.07 -4.84
N LEU A 15 9.30 -7.33 -5.02
CA LEU A 15 9.31 -8.30 -3.91
C LEU A 15 10.26 -7.86 -2.80
N LEU A 16 11.47 -7.44 -3.14
CA LEU A 16 12.45 -6.99 -2.16
C LEU A 16 11.95 -5.74 -1.42
N ARG A 17 11.37 -4.78 -2.15
CA ARG A 17 10.79 -3.58 -1.55
C ARG A 17 9.64 -3.93 -0.62
N PHE A 18 8.80 -4.88 -1.02
CA PHE A 18 7.70 -5.34 -0.19
C PHE A 18 8.22 -5.95 1.12
N LEU A 19 9.23 -6.82 1.05
CA LEU A 19 9.79 -7.47 2.24
C LEU A 19 10.42 -6.45 3.19
N VAL A 20 11.14 -5.47 2.65
CA VAL A 20 11.72 -4.41 3.47
C VAL A 20 10.63 -3.55 4.10
N ALA A 21 9.63 -3.15 3.32
CA ALA A 21 8.52 -2.35 3.83
C ALA A 21 7.75 -3.11 4.92
N LEU A 22 7.55 -4.41 4.74
CA LEU A 22 6.88 -5.26 5.72
C LEU A 22 7.65 -5.28 7.04
N ALA A 23 8.97 -5.45 6.98
CA ALA A 23 9.82 -5.46 8.17
C ALA A 23 9.78 -4.12 8.91
N ILE A 24 9.92 -3.01 8.17
CA ILE A 24 9.90 -1.67 8.75
C ILE A 24 8.53 -1.35 9.34
N SER A 25 7.46 -1.66 8.61
CA SER A 25 6.09 -1.39 9.07
C SER A 25 5.74 -2.24 10.29
N GLY A 26 6.18 -3.49 10.32
CA GLY A 26 5.99 -4.36 11.48
C GLY A 26 6.63 -3.78 12.73
N TRP A 27 7.88 -3.32 12.60
CA TRP A 27 8.58 -2.67 13.70
C TRP A 27 7.87 -1.40 14.15
N GLN A 28 7.47 -0.54 13.20
CA GLN A 28 6.76 0.69 13.52
C GLN A 28 5.41 0.41 14.20
N THR A 29 4.71 -0.62 13.75
CA THR A 29 3.43 -1.02 14.35
C THR A 29 3.62 -1.46 15.79
N ILE A 30 4.66 -2.26 16.06
CA ILE A 30 5.00 -2.69 17.42
C ILE A 30 5.27 -1.46 18.31
N LEU A 31 6.06 -0.51 17.82
CA LEU A 31 6.36 0.71 18.57
C LEU A 31 5.10 1.52 18.86
N VAL A 32 4.19 1.65 17.89
CA VAL A 32 2.94 2.38 18.06
C VAL A 32 2.07 1.72 19.13
N ILE A 33 1.95 0.41 19.09
CA ILE A 33 1.15 -0.34 20.07
C ILE A 33 1.74 -0.20 21.46
N VAL A 34 3.05 -0.35 21.60
CA VAL A 34 3.73 -0.23 22.89
C VAL A 34 3.56 1.19 23.46
N LYS A 35 3.79 2.20 22.64
CA LYS A 35 3.61 3.59 23.06
C LYS A 35 2.17 3.89 23.46
N GLY A 36 1.20 3.36 22.73
CA GLY A 36 -0.21 3.52 23.04
C GLY A 36 -0.60 2.90 24.39
N ASN A 37 0.02 1.74 24.73
CA ASN A 37 -0.21 1.10 26.03
C ASN A 37 0.45 1.86 27.18
N LEU A 38 1.62 2.46 26.93
CA LEU A 38 2.35 3.20 27.97
C LEU A 38 1.79 4.60 28.15
N ASN A 39 1.25 5.21 27.10
CA ASN A 39 0.72 6.56 27.13
C ASN A 39 -0.53 6.63 26.25
N PRO A 40 -1.75 6.61 26.85
CA PRO A 40 -3.00 6.63 26.07
C PRO A 40 -3.15 7.86 25.17
N GLU A 41 -2.49 8.98 25.49
CA GLU A 41 -2.55 10.17 24.65
C GLU A 41 -1.81 9.99 23.34
N GLN A 42 -0.89 9.03 23.27
CA GLN A 42 -0.14 8.71 22.07
C GLN A 42 -0.70 7.48 21.34
N ALA A 43 -1.87 7.00 21.76
CA ALA A 43 -2.52 5.88 21.09
C ALA A 43 -2.84 6.24 19.63
N PRO A 44 -2.72 5.28 18.70
CA PRO A 44 -3.02 5.55 17.29
C PRO A 44 -4.49 5.87 17.09
N LYS A 45 -4.77 6.73 16.11
CA LYS A 45 -6.13 7.09 15.72
C LYS A 45 -6.48 6.34 14.45
N ALA A 46 -7.17 5.22 14.59
CA ALA A 46 -7.62 4.42 13.45
C ALA A 46 -8.70 5.16 12.65
N GLY A 47 -8.75 4.91 11.37
CA GLY A 47 -9.75 5.53 10.51
C GLY A 47 -9.65 5.06 9.07
N PHE A 48 -10.51 5.64 8.23
CA PHE A 48 -10.57 5.34 6.82
C PHE A 48 -9.94 6.46 6.01
N VAL A 49 -9.20 6.09 4.96
CA VAL A 49 -8.55 7.03 4.07
C VAL A 49 -8.83 6.61 2.63
N ARG A 50 -9.11 7.57 1.76
CA ARG A 50 -9.26 7.31 0.32
C ARG A 50 -7.97 7.67 -0.38
N MET A 51 -7.51 6.76 -1.23
CA MET A 51 -6.30 6.94 -2.01
C MET A 51 -6.63 6.80 -3.49
N ARG A 52 -6.17 7.75 -4.29
CA ARG A 52 -6.22 7.61 -5.75
C ARG A 52 -5.00 6.84 -6.22
N PHE A 53 -5.21 5.99 -7.22
CA PHE A 53 -4.11 5.22 -7.81
C PHE A 53 -3.99 5.49 -9.31
N ALA A 54 -2.80 5.25 -9.85
CA ALA A 54 -2.49 5.47 -11.25
C ALA A 54 -3.25 4.48 -12.14
N PRO A 55 -3.47 4.81 -13.43
CA PRO A 55 -4.11 3.88 -14.35
C PRO A 55 -3.36 2.55 -14.42
N MET A 56 -4.09 1.47 -14.20
CA MET A 56 -3.53 0.11 -14.23
C MET A 56 -4.67 -0.88 -14.50
N SER A 57 -4.30 -2.11 -14.85
CA SER A 57 -5.28 -3.16 -15.08
C SER A 57 -5.97 -3.55 -13.77
N ASP A 58 -7.09 -4.27 -13.87
CA ASP A 58 -7.78 -4.81 -12.71
C ASP A 58 -6.86 -5.71 -11.88
N THR A 59 -6.03 -6.50 -12.56
CA THR A 59 -5.04 -7.36 -11.88
C THR A 59 -4.02 -6.51 -11.11
N GLY A 60 -3.55 -5.42 -11.70
CA GLY A 60 -2.61 -4.51 -11.04
C GLY A 60 -3.22 -3.87 -9.81
N ALA A 61 -4.45 -3.36 -9.93
CA ALA A 61 -5.15 -2.75 -8.79
C ALA A 61 -5.38 -3.76 -7.67
N SER A 62 -5.76 -4.98 -8.02
CA SER A 62 -5.96 -6.06 -7.04
C SER A 62 -4.65 -6.40 -6.33
N LEU A 63 -3.55 -6.50 -7.08
CA LEU A 63 -2.23 -6.76 -6.50
C LEU A 63 -1.83 -5.63 -5.54
N LEU A 64 -2.01 -4.38 -5.96
CA LEU A 64 -1.70 -3.23 -5.11
C LEU A 64 -2.51 -3.28 -3.82
N GLY A 65 -3.81 -3.56 -3.91
CA GLY A 65 -4.66 -3.71 -2.74
C GLY A 65 -4.19 -4.83 -1.81
N CYS A 66 -3.77 -5.96 -2.37
CA CYS A 66 -3.23 -7.07 -1.59
C CYS A 66 -1.93 -6.69 -0.88
N LEU A 67 -1.02 -6.01 -1.57
CA LEU A 67 0.24 -5.55 -0.98
C LEU A 67 -0.01 -4.60 0.19
N ILE A 68 -0.96 -3.69 0.02
CA ILE A 68 -1.35 -2.76 1.09
C ILE A 68 -1.92 -3.52 2.28
N SER A 69 -2.82 -4.49 2.03
CA SER A 69 -3.47 -5.26 3.10
C SER A 69 -2.51 -6.15 3.86
N LEU A 70 -1.46 -6.64 3.20
CA LEU A 70 -0.43 -7.45 3.83
C LEU A 70 0.53 -6.60 4.67
N THR A 71 0.55 -5.29 4.45
CA THR A 71 1.38 -4.38 5.23
C THR A 71 0.71 -4.15 6.60
N PRO A 72 1.45 -4.33 7.72
CA PRO A 72 0.86 -4.12 9.04
C PRO A 72 0.30 -2.71 9.21
N GLY A 73 -0.88 -2.62 9.78
CA GLY A 73 -1.52 -1.34 10.08
C GLY A 73 -2.38 -0.76 8.96
N THR A 74 -2.47 -1.42 7.82
CA THR A 74 -3.29 -0.92 6.69
C THR A 74 -4.05 -2.07 6.06
N THR A 75 -5.33 -1.84 5.76
CA THR A 75 -6.19 -2.84 5.10
C THR A 75 -6.96 -2.17 3.98
N THR A 76 -6.97 -2.78 2.80
CA THR A 76 -7.80 -2.34 1.69
C THR A 76 -9.22 -2.85 1.89
N ILE A 77 -10.18 -1.91 1.93
CA ILE A 77 -11.60 -2.24 2.16
C ILE A 77 -12.35 -2.34 0.84
N ASP A 78 -12.07 -1.43 -0.09
CA ASP A 78 -12.78 -1.37 -1.36
C ASP A 78 -11.87 -0.78 -2.44
N ILE A 79 -12.11 -1.18 -3.69
CA ILE A 79 -11.40 -0.67 -4.86
C ILE A 79 -12.43 -0.24 -5.89
N ASP A 80 -12.44 1.06 -6.23
CA ASP A 80 -13.31 1.60 -7.26
C ASP A 80 -12.49 1.84 -8.53
N MET A 81 -12.61 0.95 -9.50
CA MET A 81 -11.86 1.04 -10.75
C MET A 81 -12.30 2.22 -11.60
N ALA A 82 -13.59 2.58 -11.55
CA ALA A 82 -14.10 3.69 -12.35
C ALA A 82 -13.50 5.03 -11.92
N LYS A 83 -13.36 5.23 -10.62
CA LYS A 83 -12.77 6.45 -10.04
C LYS A 83 -11.29 6.31 -9.77
N ARG A 84 -10.75 5.11 -9.86
CA ARG A 84 -9.36 4.78 -9.48
C ARG A 84 -9.06 5.21 -8.05
N GLU A 85 -9.94 4.83 -7.15
CA GLU A 85 -9.81 5.12 -5.73
C GLU A 85 -9.86 3.83 -4.93
N MET A 86 -9.05 3.78 -3.87
CA MET A 86 -9.10 2.71 -2.88
C MET A 86 -9.52 3.29 -1.54
N LEU A 87 -10.41 2.59 -0.85
CA LEU A 87 -10.76 2.91 0.52
C LEU A 87 -9.89 2.04 1.43
N LEU A 88 -9.09 2.67 2.25
CA LEU A 88 -8.14 2.01 3.15
C LEU A 88 -8.56 2.23 4.59
N HIS A 89 -8.42 1.20 5.41
CA HIS A 89 -8.49 1.33 6.87
C HIS A 89 -7.07 1.36 7.41
N MET A 90 -6.72 2.41 8.12
CA MET A 90 -5.40 2.57 8.71
C MET A 90 -5.47 2.53 10.23
N LEU A 91 -4.52 1.85 10.84
CA LEU A 91 -4.40 1.80 12.29
C LEU A 91 -4.12 3.18 12.88
N ASP A 92 -3.39 4.02 12.15
CA ASP A 92 -3.05 5.37 12.57
C ASP A 92 -3.23 6.34 11.40
N THR A 93 -4.14 7.29 11.55
CA THR A 93 -4.46 8.30 10.54
C THR A 93 -3.88 9.68 10.88
N SER A 94 -2.86 9.75 11.72
CA SER A 94 -2.25 11.04 12.10
C SER A 94 -1.53 11.71 10.94
N ASP A 95 -1.02 10.94 9.97
CA ASP A 95 -0.40 11.47 8.76
C ASP A 95 -0.83 10.65 7.54
N PRO A 96 -2.07 10.84 7.06
CA PRO A 96 -2.57 10.06 5.93
C PRO A 96 -1.83 10.35 4.64
N ASP A 97 -1.41 11.58 4.39
CA ASP A 97 -0.70 11.93 3.16
C ASP A 97 0.68 11.28 3.10
N GLY A 98 1.39 11.25 4.22
CA GLY A 98 2.68 10.57 4.31
C GLY A 98 2.55 9.06 4.10
N ALA A 99 1.50 8.45 4.66
CA ALA A 99 1.24 7.03 4.48
C ALA A 99 0.93 6.71 3.02
N ILE A 100 0.10 7.51 2.35
CA ILE A 100 -0.23 7.32 0.94
C ILE A 100 1.01 7.47 0.07
N GLU A 101 1.84 8.46 0.33
CA GLU A 101 3.07 8.66 -0.42
C GLU A 101 4.02 7.48 -0.26
N GLY A 102 4.11 6.91 0.93
CA GLY A 102 4.90 5.70 1.17
C GLY A 102 4.40 4.53 0.33
N ILE A 103 3.09 4.33 0.27
CA ILE A 103 2.48 3.28 -0.56
C ILE A 103 2.83 3.49 -2.03
N ARG A 104 2.78 4.72 -2.51
CA ARG A 104 3.11 5.04 -3.90
C ARG A 104 4.57 4.74 -4.21
N GLN A 105 5.47 5.14 -3.34
CA GLN A 105 6.90 4.93 -3.55
C GLN A 105 7.30 3.47 -3.40
N ASP A 106 6.72 2.76 -2.45
CA ASP A 106 7.12 1.39 -2.15
C ASP A 106 6.46 0.36 -3.06
N PHE A 107 5.21 0.60 -3.48
CA PHE A 107 4.43 -0.39 -4.20
C PHE A 107 3.87 0.11 -5.52
N GLU A 108 3.15 1.22 -5.53
CA GLU A 108 2.38 1.65 -6.70
C GLU A 108 3.24 1.80 -7.94
N ARG A 109 4.38 2.45 -7.84
CA ARG A 109 5.23 2.69 -9.01
C ARG A 109 5.73 1.40 -9.63
N TYR A 110 5.97 0.36 -8.84
CA TYR A 110 6.41 -0.94 -9.35
C TYR A 110 5.25 -1.72 -9.97
N VAL A 111 4.07 -1.64 -9.36
CA VAL A 111 2.86 -2.24 -9.93
C VAL A 111 2.52 -1.57 -11.25
N VAL A 112 2.62 -0.25 -11.34
CA VAL A 112 2.39 0.49 -12.59
C VAL A 112 3.39 0.09 -13.66
N ALA A 113 4.65 -0.16 -13.30
CA ALA A 113 5.66 -0.59 -14.26
C ALA A 113 5.31 -1.95 -14.88
N ILE A 114 4.63 -2.82 -14.13
CA ILE A 114 4.26 -4.16 -14.60
C ILE A 114 2.88 -4.17 -15.25
N PHE A 115 1.90 -3.52 -14.64
CA PHE A 115 0.48 -3.59 -15.01
C PHE A 115 -0.11 -2.26 -15.45
N GLY A 116 0.70 -1.22 -15.57
CA GLY A 116 0.20 0.11 -15.92
C GLY A 116 -0.42 0.13 -17.31
N GLN A 117 -1.49 0.91 -17.44
CA GLN A 117 -2.16 1.15 -18.71
C GLN A 117 -1.65 2.47 -19.26
N LYS A 118 -0.73 2.38 -20.22
CA LYS A 118 -0.15 3.59 -20.78
C LYS A 118 -1.14 4.30 -21.66
N GLY A 119 -1.33 5.59 -21.35
CA GLY A 119 -1.91 6.55 -22.30
C GLY A 119 -3.34 6.32 -22.69
N ASN A 120 -3.69 5.18 -23.06
CA ASN A 120 -4.98 4.91 -23.63
C ASN A 120 -5.84 4.02 -22.83
N ALA A 121 -5.38 3.79 -21.70
CA ALA A 121 -6.14 2.83 -20.96
C ALA A 121 -7.26 3.47 -20.31
#